data_191f32a3a420ffdeed6453a14e80058a
#
_entry.id   191f32a3a420ffdeed6453a14e80058a
#
_cell.length_a   1.000
_cell.length_b   1.000
_cell.length_c   1.000
_cell.angle_alpha   90.00
_cell.angle_beta   90.00
_cell.angle_gamma   90.00
#
_symmetry.space_group_name_H-M   'P 1'
#
loop_
_entity.id
_entity.type
_entity.pdbx_description
1 polymer ?
#
loop_
_entity_poly.entity_id
_entity_poly.type
_entity_poly.pdbx_seq_one_letter_code
_entity_poly.pdbx_strand_id
1 'polypeptide(L)'
;MSDELVNIIEPLLEDGQILMDVTHNVRGNFVRIIVDSESVLTLDDTTKLTRSIKNASETFSEFPDGVRIEVSTPGLDWSLSEPFQYKKNLNRNLDVIYNDNKSSTKVTGKIKRVGDKYFELESDNKTLSLSYDQVKSALVKVSFK
;
A
#
# COMPACT_ATOMS: atom_id res chain seq x y z
N MET A 1 8.07 9.77 -5.61
CA MET A 1 6.86 10.06 -6.41
C MET A 1 7.00 11.42 -7.10
N SER A 2 6.49 11.53 -8.32
CA SER A 2 6.42 12.81 -9.01
C SER A 2 5.24 13.62 -8.46
N ASP A 3 5.50 14.84 -7.99
CA ASP A 3 4.45 15.70 -7.42
C ASP A 3 3.39 16.06 -8.46
N GLU A 4 3.80 16.23 -9.71
CA GLU A 4 2.86 16.54 -10.80
C GLU A 4 1.86 15.40 -11.05
N LEU A 5 2.36 14.16 -11.08
CA LEU A 5 1.52 13.00 -11.27
C LEU A 5 0.60 12.77 -10.07
N VAL A 6 1.11 12.97 -8.87
CA VAL A 6 0.29 12.87 -7.65
C VAL A 6 -0.87 13.87 -7.71
N ASN A 7 -0.57 15.11 -8.12
CA ASN A 7 -1.58 16.16 -8.23
C ASN A 7 -2.65 15.87 -9.28
N ILE A 8 -2.31 15.10 -10.32
CA ILE A 8 -3.27 14.68 -11.34
C ILE A 8 -4.16 13.56 -10.80
N ILE A 9 -3.56 12.61 -10.09
CA ILE A 9 -4.20 11.35 -9.70
C ILE A 9 -5.09 11.51 -8.46
N GLU A 10 -4.61 12.20 -7.43
CA GLU A 10 -5.34 12.29 -6.16
C GLU A 10 -6.77 12.82 -6.30
N PRO A 11 -7.04 13.88 -7.09
CA PRO A 11 -8.42 14.34 -7.25
C PRO A 11 -9.35 13.34 -7.93
N LEU A 12 -8.80 12.34 -8.62
CA LEU A 12 -9.56 11.32 -9.33
C LEU A 12 -9.89 10.11 -8.47
N LEU A 13 -9.29 10.01 -7.29
CA LEU A 13 -9.57 8.90 -6.37
C LEU A 13 -10.97 9.03 -5.78
N GLU A 14 -11.64 7.89 -5.60
CA GLU A 14 -12.93 7.83 -4.91
C GLU A 14 -12.72 7.74 -3.40
N ASP A 15 -13.78 7.95 -2.64
CA ASP A 15 -13.74 7.89 -1.18
C ASP A 15 -13.18 6.55 -0.71
N GLY A 16 -12.24 6.62 0.24
CA GLY A 16 -11.61 5.43 0.79
C GLY A 16 -10.42 4.92 0.00
N GLN A 17 -10.19 5.43 -1.21
CA GLN A 17 -9.04 5.05 -2.02
C GLN A 17 -7.81 5.87 -1.62
N ILE A 18 -6.68 5.22 -1.52
CA ILE A 18 -5.44 5.83 -1.05
C ILE A 18 -4.33 5.54 -2.04
N LEU A 19 -3.68 6.61 -2.51
CA LEU A 19 -2.54 6.49 -3.41
C LEU A 19 -1.31 6.06 -2.61
N MET A 20 -0.76 4.90 -2.94
CA MET A 20 0.39 4.33 -2.24
C MET A 20 1.71 4.67 -2.94
N ASP A 21 1.72 4.65 -4.27
CA ASP A 21 2.94 4.94 -5.03
C ASP A 21 2.62 5.30 -6.47
N VAL A 22 3.48 6.12 -7.06
CA VAL A 22 3.44 6.46 -8.48
C VAL A 22 4.87 6.40 -9.02
N THR A 23 5.08 5.58 -10.05
CA THR A 23 6.38 5.46 -10.71
C THR A 23 6.20 5.74 -12.20
N HIS A 24 7.07 6.57 -12.75
CA HIS A 24 7.11 6.83 -14.19
C HIS A 24 8.36 6.19 -14.78
N ASN A 25 8.15 5.21 -15.66
CA ASN A 25 9.24 4.59 -16.40
C ASN A 25 9.39 5.34 -17.72
N VAL A 26 10.46 6.11 -17.82
CA VAL A 26 10.71 6.98 -18.99
C VAL A 26 11.00 6.15 -20.25
N ARG A 27 11.77 5.08 -20.09
CA ARG A 27 12.15 4.22 -21.24
C ARG A 27 10.95 3.51 -21.86
N GLY A 28 10.10 2.93 -21.00
CA GLY A 28 8.90 2.23 -21.47
C GLY A 28 7.71 3.14 -21.70
N ASN A 29 7.83 4.40 -21.33
CA ASN A 29 6.77 5.42 -21.40
C ASN A 29 5.48 4.92 -20.75
N PHE A 30 5.60 4.44 -19.50
CA PHE A 30 4.41 4.04 -18.74
C PHE A 30 4.48 4.57 -17.31
N VAL A 31 3.31 4.74 -16.74
CA VAL A 31 3.15 5.16 -15.34
C VAL A 31 2.49 4.01 -14.59
N ARG A 32 3.12 3.57 -13.53
CA ARG A 32 2.57 2.56 -12.62
C ARG A 32 2.04 3.25 -11.37
N ILE A 33 0.80 2.96 -11.03
CA ILE A 33 0.10 3.56 -9.90
C ILE A 33 -0.35 2.45 -8.98
N ILE A 34 0.05 2.53 -7.71
CA ILE A 34 -0.36 1.58 -6.68
C ILE A 34 -1.38 2.28 -5.79
N VAL A 35 -2.58 1.73 -5.74
CA VAL A 35 -3.70 2.26 -4.96
C VAL A 35 -4.21 1.19 -4.02
N ASP A 36 -4.47 1.57 -2.77
CA ASP A 36 -5.11 0.69 -1.81
C ASP A 36 -6.40 1.35 -1.33
N SER A 37 -7.16 0.65 -0.51
CA SER A 37 -8.43 1.16 0.00
C SER A 37 -8.72 0.56 1.37
N GLU A 38 -9.45 1.31 2.19
CA GLU A 38 -9.92 0.81 3.47
C GLU A 38 -10.91 -0.35 3.28
N SER A 39 -11.60 -0.37 2.14
CA SER A 39 -12.46 -1.48 1.73
C SER A 39 -11.78 -2.30 0.63
N VAL A 40 -12.46 -3.34 0.13
CA VAL A 40 -11.92 -4.16 -0.96
C VAL A 40 -11.92 -3.36 -2.27
N LEU A 41 -10.76 -3.31 -2.93
CA LEU A 41 -10.64 -2.76 -4.27
C LEU A 41 -10.87 -3.87 -5.28
N THR A 42 -11.84 -3.65 -6.19
CA THR A 42 -12.15 -4.61 -7.25
C THR A 42 -11.39 -4.27 -8.52
N LEU A 43 -11.34 -5.22 -9.45
CA LEU A 43 -10.79 -4.98 -10.78
C LEU A 43 -11.55 -3.84 -11.49
N ASP A 44 -12.85 -3.76 -11.28
CA ASP A 44 -13.68 -2.72 -11.84
C ASP A 44 -13.27 -1.32 -11.33
N ASP A 45 -12.93 -1.23 -10.05
CA ASP A 45 -12.46 0.02 -9.46
C ASP A 45 -11.15 0.49 -10.09
N THR A 46 -10.20 -0.42 -10.30
CA THR A 46 -8.92 -0.08 -10.93
C THR A 46 -9.10 0.28 -12.40
N THR A 47 -10.01 -0.37 -13.09
CA THR A 47 -10.34 -0.07 -14.49
C THR A 47 -10.94 1.33 -14.63
N LYS A 48 -11.86 1.69 -13.74
CA LYS A 48 -12.47 3.02 -13.73
C LYS A 48 -11.42 4.10 -13.48
N LEU A 49 -10.53 3.87 -12.51
CA LEU A 49 -9.47 4.82 -12.20
C LEU A 49 -8.52 4.99 -13.38
N THR A 50 -8.14 3.89 -14.02
CA THR A 50 -7.28 3.92 -15.21
C THR A 50 -7.90 4.80 -16.29
N ARG A 51 -9.19 4.61 -16.55
CA ARG A 51 -9.93 5.37 -17.55
C ARG A 51 -10.00 6.85 -17.19
N SER A 52 -10.26 7.16 -15.92
CA SER A 52 -10.33 8.54 -15.44
C SER A 52 -8.99 9.26 -15.62
N ILE A 53 -7.89 8.57 -15.34
CA ILE A 53 -6.55 9.15 -15.48
C ILE A 53 -6.25 9.39 -16.95
N LYS A 54 -6.55 8.44 -17.82
CA LYS A 54 -6.31 8.56 -19.25
C LYS A 54 -7.12 9.70 -19.88
N ASN A 55 -8.31 9.96 -19.38
CA ASN A 55 -9.20 10.99 -19.91
C ASN A 55 -9.01 12.36 -19.25
N ALA A 56 -8.15 12.47 -18.24
CA ALA A 56 -7.91 13.74 -17.58
C ALA A 56 -7.11 14.68 -18.51
N SER A 57 -7.58 15.91 -18.62
CA SER A 57 -6.94 16.91 -19.48
C SER A 57 -5.49 17.17 -19.05
N GLU A 58 -5.23 17.13 -17.77
CA GLU A 58 -3.89 17.31 -17.21
C GLU A 58 -2.93 16.20 -17.66
N THR A 59 -3.43 14.98 -17.81
CA THR A 59 -2.64 13.85 -18.30
C THR A 59 -2.20 14.10 -19.74
N PHE A 60 -3.07 14.66 -20.57
CA PHE A 60 -2.72 14.99 -21.95
C PHE A 60 -1.65 16.08 -22.02
N SER A 61 -1.71 17.06 -21.13
CA SER A 61 -0.72 18.12 -21.05
C SER A 61 0.64 17.59 -20.65
N GLU A 62 0.69 16.66 -19.70
CA GLU A 62 1.93 16.07 -19.21
C GLU A 62 2.54 15.08 -20.21
N PHE A 63 1.69 14.38 -20.97
CA PHE A 63 2.12 13.35 -21.94
C PHE A 63 1.46 13.59 -23.31
N PRO A 64 1.91 14.63 -24.04
CA PRO A 64 1.27 14.98 -25.32
C PRO A 64 1.32 13.85 -26.36
N ASP A 65 2.34 12.99 -26.29
CA ASP A 65 2.47 11.85 -27.20
C ASP A 65 1.84 10.56 -26.68
N GLY A 66 1.14 10.67 -25.54
CA GLY A 66 0.50 9.53 -24.89
C GLY A 66 1.39 8.85 -23.88
N VAL A 67 0.79 8.02 -23.05
CA VAL A 67 1.48 7.25 -22.01
C VAL A 67 0.62 6.04 -21.66
N ARG A 68 1.26 4.91 -21.37
CA ARG A 68 0.57 3.74 -20.87
C ARG A 68 0.37 3.88 -19.36
N ILE A 69 -0.84 3.62 -18.88
CA ILE A 69 -1.21 3.72 -17.47
C ILE A 69 -1.48 2.32 -16.93
N GLU A 70 -0.81 1.97 -15.84
CA GLU A 70 -1.07 0.73 -15.11
C GLU A 70 -1.49 1.07 -13.69
N VAL A 71 -2.68 0.63 -13.30
CA VAL A 71 -3.19 0.79 -11.93
C VAL A 71 -3.28 -0.59 -11.30
N SER A 72 -2.64 -0.77 -10.15
CA SER A 72 -2.71 -2.03 -9.43
C SER A 72 -2.81 -1.79 -7.93
N THR A 73 -3.04 -2.87 -7.19
CA THR A 73 -3.11 -2.84 -5.72
C THR A 73 -1.83 -3.43 -5.15
N PRO A 74 -1.49 -3.13 -3.87
CA PRO A 74 -0.32 -3.75 -3.24
C PRO A 74 -0.48 -5.27 -3.20
N GLY A 75 0.57 -5.98 -3.63
CA GLY A 75 0.59 -7.44 -3.55
C GLY A 75 1.01 -7.93 -2.16
N LEU A 76 1.01 -9.25 -1.99
CA LEU A 76 1.42 -9.86 -0.71
C LEU A 76 2.90 -9.63 -0.39
N ASP A 77 3.69 -9.33 -1.40
CA ASP A 77 5.11 -8.98 -1.24
C ASP A 77 5.33 -7.50 -0.94
N TRP A 78 4.24 -6.72 -0.84
CA TRP A 78 4.31 -5.31 -0.50
C TRP A 78 4.20 -5.14 1.01
N SER A 79 5.19 -4.46 1.61
CA SER A 79 5.18 -4.23 3.04
C SER A 79 4.05 -3.31 3.47
N LEU A 80 3.38 -3.65 4.57
CA LEU A 80 2.36 -2.78 5.14
C LEU A 80 3.03 -1.54 5.72
N SER A 81 2.44 -0.37 5.50
CA SER A 81 2.99 0.90 5.97
C SER A 81 1.99 1.73 6.75
N GLU A 82 0.72 1.66 6.40
CA GLU A 82 -0.32 2.50 6.98
C GLU A 82 -1.21 1.72 7.95
N PRO A 83 -1.70 2.37 9.03
CA PRO A 83 -2.56 1.68 10.00
C PRO A 83 -3.77 0.98 9.39
N PHE A 84 -4.39 1.55 8.36
CA PHE A 84 -5.56 0.91 7.74
C PHE A 84 -5.21 -0.43 7.11
N GLN A 85 -3.98 -0.59 6.60
CA GLN A 85 -3.53 -1.85 6.02
C GLN A 85 -3.40 -2.94 7.08
N TYR A 86 -2.88 -2.59 8.26
CA TYR A 86 -2.83 -3.52 9.39
C TYR A 86 -4.25 -3.89 9.83
N LYS A 87 -5.16 -2.92 9.86
CA LYS A 87 -6.54 -3.13 10.26
C LYS A 87 -7.27 -4.11 9.33
N LYS A 88 -7.03 -4.00 8.02
CA LYS A 88 -7.58 -4.93 7.03
C LYS A 88 -7.09 -6.37 7.23
N ASN A 89 -5.96 -6.52 7.90
CA ASN A 89 -5.33 -7.82 8.09
C ASN A 89 -5.42 -8.33 9.52
N LEU A 90 -6.38 -7.81 10.30
CA LEU A 90 -6.64 -8.30 11.65
C LEU A 90 -6.84 -9.81 11.65
N ASN A 91 -6.26 -10.48 12.63
CA ASN A 91 -6.28 -11.93 12.82
C ASN A 91 -5.47 -12.72 11.78
N ARG A 92 -4.71 -12.05 10.94
CA ARG A 92 -3.77 -12.70 10.02
C ARG A 92 -2.37 -12.67 10.61
N ASN A 93 -1.54 -13.60 10.19
CA ASN A 93 -0.14 -13.65 10.61
C ASN A 93 0.70 -12.70 9.78
N LEU A 94 1.62 -12.01 10.44
CA LEU A 94 2.59 -11.14 9.80
C LEU A 94 4.00 -11.60 10.10
N ASP A 95 4.88 -11.45 9.11
CA ASP A 95 6.31 -11.51 9.32
C ASP A 95 6.82 -10.07 9.43
N VAL A 96 7.30 -9.69 10.61
CA VAL A 96 7.69 -8.32 10.90
C VAL A 96 9.18 -8.25 11.24
N ILE A 97 9.87 -7.32 10.61
CA ILE A 97 11.25 -6.96 10.97
C ILE A 97 11.18 -5.57 11.60
N TYR A 98 11.65 -5.44 12.82
CA TYR A 98 11.57 -4.19 13.55
C TYR A 98 12.87 -3.88 14.28
N ASN A 99 13.05 -2.63 14.65
CA ASN A 99 14.21 -2.17 15.40
C ASN A 99 13.91 -2.27 16.90
N ASP A 100 14.82 -2.93 17.60
CA ASP A 100 14.78 -3.04 19.04
C ASP A 100 16.17 -2.71 19.59
N ASN A 101 16.28 -1.56 20.28
CA ASN A 101 17.53 -1.11 20.91
C ASN A 101 18.79 -1.27 20.04
N LYS A 102 18.79 -0.70 18.82
CA LYS A 102 19.92 -0.71 17.87
C LYS A 102 20.08 -2.01 17.08
N SER A 103 19.28 -3.01 17.33
CA SER A 103 19.33 -4.25 16.53
C SER A 103 18.01 -4.47 15.81
N SER A 104 18.10 -5.21 14.70
CA SER A 104 16.91 -5.64 13.96
C SER A 104 16.48 -7.01 14.47
N THR A 105 15.19 -7.14 14.75
CA THR A 105 14.60 -8.37 15.25
C THR A 105 13.47 -8.79 14.33
N LYS A 106 13.36 -10.10 14.06
CA LYS A 106 12.28 -10.66 13.27
C LYS A 106 11.30 -11.39 14.16
N VAL A 107 10.01 -11.16 13.94
CA VAL A 107 8.95 -11.86 14.67
C VAL A 107 7.84 -12.23 13.69
N THR A 108 7.22 -13.39 13.92
CA THR A 108 6.01 -13.80 13.22
C THR A 108 4.89 -13.86 14.25
N GLY A 109 3.80 -13.16 14.00
CA GLY A 109 2.68 -13.14 14.93
C GLY A 109 1.38 -12.76 14.27
N LYS A 110 0.30 -13.00 15.00
CA LYS A 110 -1.06 -12.66 14.54
C LYS A 110 -1.42 -11.25 14.99
N ILE A 111 -1.95 -10.43 14.10
CA ILE A 111 -2.41 -9.09 14.44
C ILE A 111 -3.64 -9.19 15.32
N LYS A 112 -3.56 -8.67 16.54
CA LYS A 112 -4.67 -8.72 17.50
C LYS A 112 -5.35 -7.37 17.68
N ARG A 113 -4.59 -6.29 17.59
CA ARG A 113 -5.12 -4.94 17.79
C ARG A 113 -4.34 -3.96 16.93
N VAL A 114 -5.05 -2.98 16.38
CA VAL A 114 -4.44 -1.92 15.56
C VAL A 114 -4.87 -0.56 16.11
N GLY A 115 -3.91 0.25 16.48
CA GLY A 115 -4.14 1.63 16.92
C GLY A 115 -3.55 2.62 15.93
N ASP A 116 -3.63 3.90 16.27
CA ASP A 116 -3.13 4.98 15.41
C ASP A 116 -1.61 5.05 15.39
N LYS A 117 -0.96 4.69 16.50
CA LYS A 117 0.49 4.81 16.64
C LYS A 117 1.19 3.48 16.83
N TYR A 118 0.46 2.42 17.15
CA TYR A 118 1.03 1.11 17.44
C TYR A 118 0.04 0.02 17.10
N PHE A 119 0.54 -1.21 17.00
CA PHE A 119 -0.29 -2.40 16.83
C PHE A 119 0.25 -3.52 17.73
N GLU A 120 -0.59 -4.52 17.98
CA GLU A 120 -0.24 -5.64 18.84
C GLU A 120 -0.24 -6.95 18.05
N LEU A 121 0.84 -7.70 18.21
CA LEU A 121 0.99 -9.05 17.67
C LEU A 121 0.95 -10.07 18.79
N GLU A 122 0.28 -11.20 18.53
CA GLU A 122 0.32 -12.36 19.42
C GLU A 122 1.24 -13.41 18.82
N SER A 123 2.30 -13.75 19.56
CA SER A 123 3.27 -14.76 19.16
C SER A 123 3.63 -15.61 20.37
N ASP A 124 3.47 -16.91 20.26
CA ASP A 124 3.79 -17.88 21.34
C ASP A 124 3.12 -17.53 22.68
N ASN A 125 1.82 -17.19 22.63
CA ASN A 125 1.00 -16.79 23.77
C ASN A 125 1.47 -15.51 24.48
N LYS A 126 2.31 -14.73 23.82
CA LYS A 126 2.76 -13.44 24.30
C LYS A 126 2.26 -12.34 23.37
N THR A 127 1.94 -11.19 23.94
CA THR A 127 1.53 -10.03 23.18
C THR A 127 2.70 -9.06 23.05
N LEU A 128 3.03 -8.70 21.82
CA LEU A 128 4.07 -7.74 21.53
C LEU A 128 3.45 -6.49 20.94
N SER A 129 3.71 -5.33 21.56
CA SER A 129 3.25 -4.04 21.06
C SER A 129 4.38 -3.36 20.31
N LEU A 130 4.11 -2.97 19.06
CA LEU A 130 5.10 -2.32 18.20
C LEU A 130 4.56 -0.99 17.69
N SER A 131 5.41 0.02 17.74
CA SER A 131 5.13 1.31 17.08
C SER A 131 5.42 1.17 15.59
N TYR A 132 4.63 1.81 14.75
CA TYR A 132 4.87 1.77 13.29
C TYR A 132 6.26 2.31 12.94
N ASP A 133 6.77 3.26 13.71
CA ASP A 133 8.10 3.83 13.50
C ASP A 133 9.23 2.83 13.68
N GLN A 134 9.00 1.78 14.47
CA GLN A 134 10.00 0.73 14.71
C GLN A 134 10.06 -0.28 13.57
N VAL A 135 9.01 -0.37 12.77
CA VAL A 135 8.88 -1.41 11.76
C VAL A 135 9.71 -1.08 10.52
N LYS A 136 10.58 -2.00 10.12
CA LYS A 136 11.31 -1.92 8.86
C LYS A 136 10.53 -2.58 7.74
N SER A 137 9.85 -3.69 8.04
CA SER A 137 9.12 -4.48 7.05
C SER A 137 8.03 -5.26 7.76
N ALA A 138 6.85 -5.31 7.15
CA ALA A 138 5.72 -6.08 7.67
C ALA A 138 4.99 -6.71 6.48
N LEU A 139 5.12 -8.03 6.35
CA LEU A 139 4.54 -8.77 5.23
C LEU A 139 3.49 -9.74 5.74
N VAL A 140 2.37 -9.83 5.06
CA VAL A 140 1.32 -10.80 5.39
C VAL A 140 1.86 -12.20 5.06
N LYS A 141 1.83 -13.08 6.06
CA LYS A 141 2.27 -14.46 5.86
C LYS A 141 1.12 -15.29 5.33
N VAL A 142 1.30 -15.84 4.13
CA VAL A 142 0.29 -16.70 3.51
C VAL A 142 0.38 -18.09 4.14
N SER A 143 -0.76 -18.59 4.62
CA SER A 143 -0.85 -19.94 5.18
C SER A 143 -1.56 -20.85 4.19
N PHE A 144 -0.86 -21.86 3.74
CA PHE A 144 -1.43 -22.88 2.86
C PHE A 144 -1.88 -24.07 3.72
N LYS A 145 -3.16 -24.20 3.91
CA LYS A 145 -3.76 -25.37 4.57
C LYS A 145 -4.75 -26.03 3.67
#